data_7b5e3b44fcda03e641f038aed8aff1bd
#
_entry.id   7b5e3b44fcda03e641f038aed8aff1bd
#
_cell.length_a   1.000
_cell.length_b   1.000
_cell.length_c   1.000
_cell.angle_alpha   90.00
_cell.angle_beta   90.00
_cell.angle_gamma   90.00
#
_symmetry.space_group_name_H-M   'P 1'
#
loop_
_entity.id
_entity.type
_entity.pdbx_description
1 polymer ?
#
loop_
_entity_poly.entity_id
_entity_poly.type
_entity_poly.pdbx_seq_one_letter_code
_entity_poly.pdbx_strand_id
1 'polypeptide(L)'
;MPFYQCIAPVGVITRDMRQEIVDGITRIHCDATGGLPLFVQVQFDEVDPASVFQNRKLSSAIRLHVRMRAGRPAEVRHQMMKDYTGLLNEVTGVPVVDIMIGIVETSYENVMESGLRLPAPGDEAAWNAQFANM
;
A
#
# COMPACT_ATOMS: atom_id res chain seq x y z
N MET A 1 -4.39 10.21 -2.20
CA MET A 1 -4.19 9.20 -1.19
C MET A 1 -4.76 7.89 -1.68
N PRO A 2 -4.02 6.85 -1.72
CA PRO A 2 -3.32 6.25 -0.58
C PRO A 2 -1.81 6.45 -0.57
N PHE A 3 -1.22 6.12 0.57
CA PHE A 3 0.23 6.05 0.74
C PHE A 3 0.62 4.67 1.26
N TYR A 4 1.53 4.03 0.56
CA TYR A 4 2.07 2.72 0.89
C TYR A 4 3.54 2.85 1.26
N GLN A 5 3.90 2.35 2.43
CA GLN A 5 5.28 2.31 2.89
C GLN A 5 5.70 0.86 3.06
N CYS A 6 6.64 0.41 2.24
CA CYS A 6 7.15 -0.96 2.25
C CYS A 6 8.53 -0.96 2.90
N ILE A 7 8.64 -1.57 4.07
CA ILE A 7 9.87 -1.63 4.86
C ILE A 7 10.43 -3.05 4.80
N ALA A 8 11.68 -3.17 4.40
CA ALA A 8 12.37 -4.46 4.32
C ALA A 8 13.87 -4.29 4.53
N PRO A 9 14.59 -5.34 4.97
CA PRO A 9 16.05 -5.32 4.99
C PRO A 9 16.63 -5.10 3.60
N VAL A 10 17.75 -4.42 3.52
CA VAL A 10 18.50 -4.25 2.27
C VAL A 10 18.73 -5.62 1.60
N GLY A 11 18.44 -5.69 0.30
CA GLY A 11 18.62 -6.90 -0.51
C GLY A 11 17.41 -7.81 -0.62
N VAL A 12 16.38 -7.62 0.23
CA VAL A 12 15.15 -8.44 0.17
C VAL A 12 14.30 -8.05 -1.03
N ILE A 13 14.18 -6.75 -1.29
CA ILE A 13 13.44 -6.22 -2.44
C ILE A 13 14.42 -5.57 -3.40
N THR A 14 14.65 -6.21 -4.56
CA THR A 14 15.53 -5.68 -5.59
C THR A 14 14.84 -4.57 -6.39
N ARG A 15 15.61 -3.84 -7.20
CA ARG A 15 15.05 -2.77 -8.04
C ARG A 15 13.99 -3.28 -9.01
N ASP A 16 14.22 -4.45 -9.62
CA ASP A 16 13.26 -5.05 -10.55
C ASP A 16 11.96 -5.45 -9.85
N MET A 17 12.07 -5.97 -8.63
CA MET A 17 10.90 -6.31 -7.82
C MET A 17 10.05 -5.09 -7.47
N ARG A 18 10.67 -3.92 -7.29
CA ARG A 18 9.93 -2.70 -6.92
C ARG A 18 8.85 -2.35 -7.92
N GLN A 19 9.16 -2.38 -9.21
CA GLN A 19 8.17 -2.04 -10.24
C GLN A 19 7.01 -3.04 -10.24
N GLU A 20 7.29 -4.34 -10.11
CA GLU A 20 6.25 -5.36 -9.99
C GLU A 20 5.35 -5.13 -8.77
N ILE A 21 5.96 -4.79 -7.65
CA ILE A 21 5.21 -4.52 -6.40
C ILE A 21 4.34 -3.27 -6.58
N VAL A 22 4.89 -2.20 -7.13
CA VAL A 22 4.14 -0.95 -7.38
C VAL A 22 2.96 -1.18 -8.31
N ASP A 23 3.18 -1.91 -9.41
CA ASP A 23 2.11 -2.23 -10.36
C ASP A 23 1.01 -3.07 -9.70
N GLY A 24 1.40 -4.05 -8.91
CA GLY A 24 0.46 -4.91 -8.18
C GLY A 24 -0.32 -4.15 -7.11
N ILE A 25 0.35 -3.33 -6.31
CA ILE A 25 -0.30 -2.48 -5.30
C ILE A 25 -1.31 -1.55 -5.95
N THR A 26 -0.90 -0.87 -7.04
CA THR A 26 -1.76 0.08 -7.74
C THR A 26 -3.00 -0.60 -8.28
N ARG A 27 -2.84 -1.76 -8.92
CA ARG A 27 -3.97 -2.55 -9.43
C ARG A 27 -4.91 -2.97 -8.30
N ILE A 28 -4.39 -3.56 -7.23
CA ILE A 28 -5.21 -4.01 -6.09
C ILE A 28 -5.98 -2.84 -5.49
N HIS A 29 -5.31 -1.73 -5.27
CA HIS A 29 -5.95 -0.55 -4.68
C HIS A 29 -7.06 0.01 -5.57
N CYS A 30 -6.77 0.25 -6.84
CA CYS A 30 -7.72 0.85 -7.76
C CYS A 30 -8.92 -0.07 -8.04
N ASP A 31 -8.70 -1.37 -8.16
CA ASP A 31 -9.78 -2.35 -8.35
C ASP A 31 -10.70 -2.41 -7.13
N ALA A 32 -10.14 -2.34 -5.93
CA ALA A 32 -10.91 -2.43 -4.69
C ALA A 32 -11.65 -1.14 -4.35
N THR A 33 -11.12 0.02 -4.72
CA THR A 33 -11.61 1.32 -4.22
C THR A 33 -12.17 2.24 -5.30
N GLY A 34 -11.88 1.98 -6.57
CA GLY A 34 -12.21 2.91 -7.65
C GLY A 34 -11.30 4.15 -7.69
N GLY A 35 -10.25 4.19 -6.88
CA GLY A 35 -9.30 5.29 -6.88
C GLY A 35 -8.50 5.36 -8.18
N LEU A 36 -7.90 6.52 -8.45
CA LEU A 36 -7.07 6.72 -9.63
C LEU A 36 -5.62 6.34 -9.38
N PRO A 37 -4.95 5.68 -10.34
CA PRO A 37 -3.53 5.36 -10.23
C PRO A 37 -2.65 6.59 -9.98
N LEU A 38 -3.06 7.75 -10.48
CA LEU A 38 -2.38 9.03 -10.31
C LEU A 38 -2.02 9.35 -8.85
N PHE A 39 -2.86 8.92 -7.90
CA PHE A 39 -2.68 9.25 -6.49
C PHE A 39 -2.11 8.12 -5.65
N VAL A 40 -1.82 6.97 -6.25
CA VAL A 40 -1.21 5.87 -5.52
C VAL A 40 0.29 6.14 -5.36
N GLN A 41 0.72 6.35 -4.11
CA GLN A 41 2.14 6.52 -3.81
C GLN A 41 2.67 5.30 -3.07
N VAL A 42 3.82 4.81 -3.51
CA VAL A 42 4.51 3.68 -2.87
C VAL A 42 5.95 4.10 -2.60
N GLN A 43 6.36 3.97 -1.34
CA GLN A 43 7.72 4.24 -0.91
C GLN A 43 8.35 2.96 -0.37
N PHE A 44 9.59 2.70 -0.77
CA PHE A 44 10.37 1.59 -0.23
C PHE A 44 11.41 2.14 0.72
N ASP A 45 11.41 1.63 1.96
CA ASP A 45 12.42 1.94 2.96
C ASP A 45 13.24 0.69 3.22
N GLU A 46 14.49 0.73 2.79
CA GLU A 46 15.44 -0.34 3.06
C GLU A 46 16.16 -0.05 4.37
N VAL A 47 16.20 -1.05 5.25
CA VAL A 47 16.83 -0.92 6.56
C VAL A 47 18.02 -1.86 6.68
N ASP A 48 18.90 -1.58 7.64
CA ASP A 48 20.03 -2.43 7.94
C ASP A 48 19.56 -3.87 8.20
N PRO A 49 20.10 -4.87 7.48
CA PRO A 49 19.71 -6.26 7.68
C PRO A 49 19.93 -6.76 9.12
N ALA A 50 20.83 -6.13 9.87
CA ALA A 50 21.08 -6.46 11.27
C ALA A 50 20.05 -5.84 12.23
N SER A 51 19.09 -5.04 11.72
CA SER A 51 18.12 -4.31 12.55
C SER A 51 16.73 -4.93 12.56
N VAL A 52 16.46 -5.97 11.77
CA VAL A 52 15.14 -6.60 11.69
C VAL A 52 15.15 -7.96 12.32
N PHE A 53 14.33 -8.11 13.35
CA PHE A 53 14.24 -9.34 14.12
C PHE A 53 12.78 -9.82 14.15
N GLN A 54 12.61 -11.13 14.06
CA GLN A 54 11.36 -11.81 14.28
C GLN A 54 11.65 -13.14 14.95
N ASN A 55 10.85 -13.51 15.94
CA ASN A 55 11.08 -14.71 16.73
C ASN A 55 12.48 -14.76 17.33
N ARG A 56 12.98 -13.60 17.83
CA ARG A 56 14.29 -13.42 18.48
C ARG A 56 15.49 -13.63 17.56
N LYS A 57 15.30 -13.67 16.25
CA LYS A 57 16.35 -13.91 15.26
C LYS A 57 16.32 -12.85 14.18
N LEU A 58 17.44 -12.65 13.51
CA LEU A 58 17.46 -11.84 12.30
C LEU A 58 16.47 -12.40 11.28
N SER A 59 15.75 -11.52 10.64
CA SER A 59 14.65 -11.88 9.74
C SER A 59 14.68 -11.02 8.46
N SER A 60 14.20 -11.62 7.38
CA SER A 60 13.92 -10.90 6.13
C SER A 60 12.49 -10.36 6.08
N ALA A 61 11.87 -10.15 7.23
CA ALA A 61 10.48 -9.74 7.33
C ALA A 61 10.20 -8.44 6.58
N ILE A 62 9.05 -8.43 5.90
CA ILE A 62 8.53 -7.25 5.19
C ILE A 62 7.33 -6.71 5.94
N ARG A 63 7.28 -5.39 6.10
CA ARG A 63 6.11 -4.69 6.62
C ARG A 63 5.59 -3.72 5.58
N LEU A 64 4.31 -3.83 5.26
CA LEU A 64 3.63 -2.88 4.39
C LEU A 64 2.63 -2.07 5.23
N HIS A 65 2.95 -0.81 5.42
CA HIS A 65 2.07 0.15 6.07
C HIS A 65 1.25 0.86 5.01
N VAL A 66 -0.07 0.77 5.15
CA VAL A 66 -1.01 1.40 4.22
C VAL A 66 -1.77 2.50 4.95
N ARG A 67 -1.71 3.70 4.42
CA ARG A 67 -2.57 4.79 4.88
C ARG A 67 -3.55 5.12 3.78
N MET A 68 -4.84 5.02 4.08
CA MET A 68 -5.88 5.27 3.09
C MET A 68 -7.06 6.00 3.71
N ARG A 69 -7.88 6.59 2.85
CA ARG A 69 -9.09 7.27 3.25
C ARG A 69 -10.07 6.29 3.88
N ALA A 70 -10.63 6.65 5.04
CA ALA A 70 -11.66 5.87 5.71
C ALA A 70 -12.96 5.81 4.88
N GLY A 71 -13.76 4.78 5.11
CA GLY A 71 -15.08 4.61 4.51
C GLY A 71 -15.29 3.32 3.74
N ARG A 72 -14.28 2.45 3.62
CA ARG A 72 -14.45 1.13 2.99
C ARG A 72 -14.86 0.10 4.03
N PRO A 73 -15.74 -0.87 3.65
CA PRO A 73 -16.09 -1.98 4.53
C PRO A 73 -14.86 -2.78 4.96
N ALA A 74 -14.92 -3.37 6.15
CA ALA A 74 -13.84 -4.20 6.65
C ALA A 74 -13.50 -5.37 5.72
N GLU A 75 -14.51 -5.97 5.09
CA GLU A 75 -14.31 -7.07 4.14
C GLU A 75 -13.44 -6.68 2.95
N VAL A 76 -13.63 -5.47 2.43
CA VAL A 76 -12.82 -4.93 1.33
C VAL A 76 -11.38 -4.74 1.78
N ARG A 77 -11.16 -4.15 2.96
CA ARG A 77 -9.82 -3.96 3.52
C ARG A 77 -9.13 -5.29 3.77
N HIS A 78 -9.84 -6.28 4.31
CA HIS A 78 -9.29 -7.61 4.58
C HIS A 78 -8.87 -8.32 3.29
N GLN A 79 -9.68 -8.20 2.23
CA GLN A 79 -9.31 -8.77 0.95
C GLN A 79 -8.07 -8.08 0.36
N MET A 80 -8.01 -6.75 0.45
CA MET A 80 -6.82 -6.00 0.03
C MET A 80 -5.56 -6.49 0.76
N MET A 81 -5.64 -6.69 2.08
CA MET A 81 -4.49 -7.18 2.87
C MET A 81 -4.06 -8.58 2.45
N LYS A 82 -5.00 -9.46 2.14
CA LYS A 82 -4.68 -10.79 1.60
C LYS A 82 -3.98 -10.68 0.25
N ASP A 83 -4.48 -9.82 -0.62
CA ASP A 83 -3.91 -9.64 -1.96
C ASP A 83 -2.50 -9.04 -1.88
N TYR A 84 -2.25 -8.08 -1.00
CA TYR A 84 -0.90 -7.55 -0.77
C TYR A 84 0.05 -8.60 -0.21
N THR A 85 -0.42 -9.42 0.70
CA THR A 85 0.39 -10.52 1.26
C THR A 85 0.80 -11.49 0.14
N GLY A 86 -0.14 -11.89 -0.70
CA GLY A 86 0.14 -12.76 -1.85
C GLY A 86 1.11 -12.13 -2.84
N LEU A 87 0.91 -10.86 -3.16
CA LEU A 87 1.79 -10.12 -4.06
C LEU A 87 3.24 -10.10 -3.57
N LEU A 88 3.44 -9.72 -2.31
CA LEU A 88 4.78 -9.66 -1.72
C LEU A 88 5.43 -11.04 -1.65
N ASN A 89 4.67 -12.07 -1.28
CA ASN A 89 5.16 -13.44 -1.26
C ASN A 89 5.59 -13.92 -2.65
N GLU A 90 4.77 -13.70 -3.67
CA GLU A 90 5.07 -14.10 -5.04
C GLU A 90 6.30 -13.40 -5.60
N VAL A 91 6.39 -12.09 -5.43
CA VAL A 91 7.46 -11.29 -6.03
C VAL A 91 8.79 -11.50 -5.30
N THR A 92 8.78 -11.53 -3.97
CA THR A 92 10.02 -11.55 -3.18
C THR A 92 10.45 -12.94 -2.75
N GLY A 93 9.54 -13.90 -2.70
CA GLY A 93 9.79 -15.22 -2.14
C GLY A 93 9.83 -15.24 -0.60
N VAL A 94 9.62 -14.10 0.06
CA VAL A 94 9.55 -14.06 1.53
C VAL A 94 8.34 -14.86 2.00
N PRO A 95 8.49 -15.76 2.98
CA PRO A 95 7.37 -16.55 3.48
C PRO A 95 6.26 -15.68 4.06
N VAL A 96 5.01 -16.12 3.89
CA VAL A 96 3.83 -15.39 4.36
C VAL A 96 3.90 -15.07 5.86
N VAL A 97 4.50 -15.96 6.66
CA VAL A 97 4.69 -15.76 8.11
C VAL A 97 5.56 -14.53 8.44
N ASP A 98 6.39 -14.11 7.49
CA ASP A 98 7.31 -12.97 7.64
C ASP A 98 6.78 -11.70 6.94
N ILE A 99 5.53 -11.68 6.55
CA ILE A 99 4.91 -10.52 5.88
C ILE A 99 3.79 -9.98 6.76
N MET A 100 3.88 -8.70 7.09
CA MET A 100 2.85 -8.00 7.87
C MET A 100 2.27 -6.85 7.05
N ILE A 101 0.94 -6.79 6.99
CA ILE A 101 0.21 -5.69 6.34
C ILE A 101 -0.59 -4.97 7.43
N GLY A 102 -0.47 -3.65 7.49
CA GLY A 102 -1.27 -2.83 8.41
C GLY A 102 -1.94 -1.68 7.67
N ILE A 103 -3.25 -1.51 7.84
CA ILE A 103 -3.99 -0.39 7.26
C ILE A 103 -4.36 0.59 8.37
N VAL A 104 -4.01 1.86 8.17
CA VAL A 104 -4.45 2.98 8.99
C VAL A 104 -5.38 3.83 8.14
N GLU A 105 -6.61 4.01 8.61
CA GLU A 105 -7.60 4.83 7.93
C GLU A 105 -7.52 6.27 8.40
N THR A 106 -7.65 7.21 7.45
CA THR A 106 -7.64 8.65 7.72
C THR A 106 -8.94 9.26 7.21
N SER A 107 -9.58 10.10 8.02
CA SER A 107 -10.76 10.85 7.60
C SER A 107 -10.43 11.70 6.37
N TYR A 108 -11.34 11.70 5.39
CA TYR A 108 -11.22 12.53 4.18
C TYR A 108 -11.06 14.02 4.51
N GLU A 109 -11.56 14.46 5.66
CA GLU A 109 -11.47 15.85 6.10
C GLU A 109 -10.06 16.29 6.46
N ASN A 110 -9.17 15.34 6.73
CA ASN A 110 -7.82 15.58 7.20
C ASN A 110 -6.75 15.34 6.13
N VAL A 111 -7.13 15.19 4.87
CA VAL A 111 -6.20 14.96 3.76
C VAL A 111 -6.49 15.91 2.61
N MET A 112 -5.41 16.44 2.06
CA MET A 112 -5.45 17.31 0.89
C MET A 112 -4.49 16.77 -0.17
N GLU A 113 -4.98 16.64 -1.39
CA GLU A 113 -4.17 16.26 -2.55
C GLU A 113 -4.41 17.27 -3.66
N SER A 114 -3.35 17.66 -4.36
CA SER A 114 -3.42 18.66 -5.43
C SER A 114 -4.04 19.99 -4.98
N GLY A 115 -3.88 20.32 -3.70
CA GLY A 115 -4.49 21.53 -3.12
C GLY A 115 -6.00 21.43 -2.87
N LEU A 116 -6.58 20.24 -3.02
CA LEU A 116 -8.01 19.98 -2.82
C LEU A 116 -8.22 18.98 -1.68
N ARG A 117 -9.26 19.20 -0.89
CA ARG A 117 -9.66 18.20 0.11
C ARG A 117 -10.18 16.96 -0.59
N LEU A 118 -9.93 15.78 0.00
CA LEU A 118 -10.47 14.54 -0.54
C LEU A 118 -12.00 14.56 -0.53
N PRO A 119 -12.64 13.80 -1.44
CA PRO A 119 -14.10 13.69 -1.47
C PRO A 119 -14.61 12.88 -0.27
N ALA A 120 -15.81 13.22 0.18
CA ALA A 120 -16.52 12.38 1.11
C ALA A 120 -16.83 11.00 0.46
N PRO A 121 -17.01 9.94 1.26
CA PRO A 121 -17.46 8.66 0.72
C PRO A 121 -18.75 8.83 -0.09
N GLY A 122 -18.73 8.35 -1.33
CA GLY A 122 -19.83 8.51 -2.29
C GLY A 122 -19.64 9.62 -3.32
N ASP A 123 -18.74 10.56 -3.09
CA ASP A 123 -18.52 11.70 -4.00
C ASP A 123 -17.28 11.51 -4.91
N GLU A 124 -16.78 10.28 -5.01
CA GLU A 124 -15.57 9.96 -5.76
C GLU A 124 -15.66 10.29 -7.24
N ALA A 125 -16.82 10.08 -7.86
CA ALA A 125 -16.97 10.27 -9.30
C ALA A 125 -16.71 11.73 -9.71
N ALA A 126 -17.28 12.68 -8.99
CA ALA A 126 -17.09 14.11 -9.26
C ALA A 126 -15.63 14.54 -9.00
N TRP A 127 -15.02 13.98 -7.97
CA TRP A 127 -13.63 14.26 -7.64
C TRP A 127 -12.69 13.71 -8.71
N ASN A 128 -12.88 12.46 -9.11
CA ASN A 128 -12.09 11.81 -10.15
C ASN A 128 -12.19 12.52 -11.50
N ALA A 129 -13.36 13.05 -11.84
CA ALA A 129 -13.60 13.75 -13.10
C ALA A 129 -12.67 14.96 -13.29
N GLN A 130 -12.22 15.60 -12.22
CA GLN A 130 -11.31 16.73 -12.28
C GLN A 130 -9.92 16.34 -12.82
N PHE A 131 -9.58 15.06 -12.78
CA PHE A 131 -8.26 14.55 -13.16
C PHE A 131 -8.32 13.64 -14.39
N ALA A 132 -9.43 13.61 -15.11
CA ALA A 132 -9.65 12.68 -16.22
C ALA A 132 -8.64 12.84 -17.37
N ASN A 133 -7.99 14.00 -17.49
CA ASN A 133 -7.03 14.31 -18.57
C ASN A 133 -5.56 14.23 -18.11
N MET A 134 -5.30 13.65 -16.96
CA MET A 134 -3.95 13.53 -16.41
C MET A 134 -3.36 12.14 -16.56
#